data_5551253d1294800487ceb689898129b5
#
_entry.id   5551253d1294800487ceb689898129b5
#
_cell.length_a   1.000
_cell.length_b   1.000
_cell.length_c   1.000
_cell.angle_alpha   90.00
_cell.angle_beta   90.00
_cell.angle_gamma   90.00
#
_symmetry.space_group_name_H-M   'P 1'
#
loop_
_entity.id
_entity.type
_entity.pdbx_description
1 polymer ?
#
loop_
_entity_poly.entity_id
_entity_poly.type
_entity_poly.pdbx_seq_one_letter_code
_entity_poly.pdbx_strand_id
1 'polypeptide(L)'
;GIVEMEIVSSGEKWGRGPSKDVHSSLAAQIDSPAWRLVQGLNTLVKADGHTPAVEGFFDKVKPLSPELKKILADAIPKRSEASAKKALSTQRWIGDEPWAVSLERLVSQPTINIEGLVGGYTGPGGKTILPHRAVAKIDMRLVPDMTAKETLELVKKHLAKHGFSDLEVNMTGGYDPTETPADSKLIKAMLATYRQAGLDPLLWPRLAGSWPGVTFTGAPLNMAAGQFGLGMGAGAHAPDEFWL
;
A
#
# COMPACT_ATOMS: atom_id res chain seq x y z
N GLY A 1 -0.83 -3.38 8.35
CA GLY A 1 0.55 -3.75 8.00
C GLY A 1 1.01 -3.14 6.69
N ILE A 2 2.29 -3.20 6.46
CA ILE A 2 2.91 -2.70 5.24
C ILE A 2 4.12 -3.57 4.89
N VAL A 3 4.40 -3.73 3.60
CA VAL A 3 5.69 -4.15 3.09
C VAL A 3 6.13 -3.21 1.98
N GLU A 4 7.34 -2.71 2.10
CA GLU A 4 7.99 -1.84 1.12
C GLU A 4 9.11 -2.61 0.45
N MET A 5 9.24 -2.46 -0.87
CA MET A 5 10.25 -3.16 -1.64
C MET A 5 10.72 -2.36 -2.84
N GLU A 6 11.94 -2.64 -3.26
CA GLU A 6 12.44 -2.24 -4.57
C GLU A 6 12.41 -3.41 -5.53
N ILE A 7 11.85 -3.20 -6.72
CA ILE A 7 11.93 -4.14 -7.84
C ILE A 7 12.89 -3.53 -8.87
N VAL A 8 13.96 -4.26 -9.14
CA VAL A 8 15.06 -3.77 -9.95
C VAL A 8 15.21 -4.63 -11.21
N SER A 9 15.25 -3.96 -12.36
CA SER A 9 15.68 -4.55 -13.62
C SER A 9 17.04 -3.99 -14.02
N SER A 10 17.98 -4.86 -14.35
CA SER A 10 19.27 -4.47 -14.90
C SER A 10 19.65 -5.35 -16.09
N GLY A 11 20.31 -4.78 -17.08
CA GLY A 11 20.75 -5.53 -18.25
C GLY A 11 21.77 -6.60 -17.91
N GLU A 12 22.61 -6.35 -16.93
CA GLU A 12 23.60 -7.32 -16.44
C GLU A 12 22.94 -8.54 -15.80
N LYS A 13 22.01 -8.32 -14.84
CA LYS A 13 21.30 -9.41 -14.14
C LYS A 13 20.41 -10.21 -15.10
N TRP A 14 19.75 -9.51 -16.00
CA TRP A 14 18.89 -10.14 -17.02
C TRP A 14 19.70 -10.90 -18.08
N GLY A 15 20.96 -10.48 -18.32
CA GLY A 15 21.83 -11.07 -19.35
C GLY A 15 21.43 -10.72 -20.79
N ARG A 16 20.58 -9.69 -20.99
CA ARG A 16 20.05 -9.29 -22.32
C ARG A 16 20.13 -7.80 -22.62
N GLY A 17 20.21 -6.96 -21.65
CA GLY A 17 20.32 -5.51 -21.83
C GLY A 17 21.76 -5.02 -21.70
N PRO A 18 21.98 -3.71 -21.77
CA PRO A 18 23.31 -3.14 -21.61
C PRO A 18 23.74 -3.15 -20.14
N SER A 19 25.04 -3.27 -19.85
CA SER A 19 25.63 -3.13 -18.52
C SER A 19 25.98 -1.68 -18.15
N LYS A 20 25.86 -0.75 -19.09
CA LYS A 20 26.00 0.70 -18.93
C LYS A 20 25.02 1.41 -19.84
N ASP A 21 24.71 2.66 -19.52
CA ASP A 21 23.84 3.47 -20.38
C ASP A 21 24.41 3.62 -21.78
N VAL A 22 23.54 3.44 -22.77
CA VAL A 22 23.93 3.57 -24.20
C VAL A 22 22.95 4.52 -24.89
N HIS A 23 23.28 4.89 -26.12
CA HIS A 23 22.43 5.77 -26.93
C HIS A 23 21.12 5.05 -27.31
N SER A 24 19.98 5.74 -27.18
CA SER A 24 18.65 5.15 -27.42
C SER A 24 18.40 4.68 -28.85
N SER A 25 19.16 5.17 -29.83
CA SER A 25 19.08 4.66 -31.20
C SER A 25 19.42 3.17 -31.33
N LEU A 26 20.12 2.61 -30.33
CA LEU A 26 20.49 1.21 -30.31
C LEU A 26 19.33 0.31 -29.81
N ALA A 27 18.18 0.88 -29.43
CA ALA A 27 17.01 0.12 -28.97
C ALA A 27 16.44 -0.88 -30.00
N ALA A 28 16.83 -0.74 -31.29
CA ALA A 28 16.51 -1.75 -32.31
C ALA A 28 17.36 -3.03 -32.21
N GLN A 29 18.47 -3.01 -31.44
CA GLN A 29 19.42 -4.10 -31.30
C GLN A 29 19.57 -4.60 -29.87
N ILE A 30 19.21 -3.79 -28.87
CA ILE A 30 19.50 -4.03 -27.46
C ILE A 30 18.21 -4.00 -26.66
N ASP A 31 17.96 -5.03 -25.87
CA ASP A 31 16.83 -5.11 -24.95
C ASP A 31 16.92 -4.01 -23.87
N SER A 32 15.78 -3.46 -23.50
CA SER A 32 15.68 -2.36 -22.53
C SER A 32 15.27 -2.85 -21.12
N PRO A 33 16.14 -2.70 -20.13
CA PRO A 33 15.79 -2.99 -18.73
C PRO A 33 14.60 -2.17 -18.22
N ALA A 34 14.41 -0.94 -18.70
CA ALA A 34 13.26 -0.12 -18.32
C ALA A 34 11.94 -0.73 -18.81
N TRP A 35 11.88 -1.17 -20.07
CA TRP A 35 10.70 -1.89 -20.58
C TRP A 35 10.49 -3.23 -19.87
N ARG A 36 11.58 -3.94 -19.56
CA ARG A 36 11.53 -5.19 -18.79
C ARG A 36 10.86 -4.98 -17.43
N LEU A 37 11.25 -3.91 -16.70
CA LEU A 37 10.62 -3.55 -15.44
C LEU A 37 9.13 -3.25 -15.60
N VAL A 38 8.75 -2.39 -16.56
CA VAL A 38 7.36 -2.03 -16.81
C VAL A 38 6.50 -3.26 -17.12
N GLN A 39 6.99 -4.20 -17.92
CA GLN A 39 6.30 -5.45 -18.23
C GLN A 39 6.12 -6.33 -16.98
N GLY A 40 7.14 -6.44 -16.13
CA GLY A 40 7.05 -7.16 -14.86
C GLY A 40 6.03 -6.53 -13.92
N LEU A 41 6.08 -5.21 -13.74
CA LEU A 41 5.13 -4.46 -12.91
C LEU A 41 3.69 -4.62 -13.40
N ASN A 42 3.45 -4.64 -14.71
CA ASN A 42 2.13 -4.80 -15.28
C ASN A 42 1.48 -6.16 -14.91
N THR A 43 2.26 -7.16 -14.53
CA THR A 43 1.71 -8.45 -14.07
C THR A 43 1.18 -8.41 -12.65
N LEU A 44 1.59 -7.43 -11.84
CA LEU A 44 1.24 -7.34 -10.41
C LEU A 44 -0.20 -6.86 -10.17
N VAL A 45 -0.81 -6.21 -11.16
CA VAL A 45 -2.18 -5.70 -11.11
C VAL A 45 -2.98 -6.16 -12.32
N LYS A 46 -4.30 -6.19 -12.18
CA LYS A 46 -5.21 -6.47 -13.30
C LYS A 46 -5.23 -5.30 -14.29
N ALA A 47 -5.92 -5.49 -15.41
CA ALA A 47 -6.08 -4.47 -16.45
C ALA A 47 -6.75 -3.17 -15.98
N ASP A 48 -7.43 -3.18 -14.84
CA ASP A 48 -8.00 -2.00 -14.19
C ASP A 48 -6.94 -1.08 -13.53
N GLY A 49 -5.69 -1.53 -13.44
CA GLY A 49 -4.57 -0.76 -12.90
C GLY A 49 -4.51 -0.63 -11.38
N HIS A 50 -5.42 -1.27 -10.65
CA HIS A 50 -5.46 -1.14 -9.19
C HIS A 50 -5.75 -2.44 -8.43
N THR A 51 -6.43 -3.40 -9.03
CA THR A 51 -6.69 -4.69 -8.37
C THR A 51 -5.45 -5.56 -8.39
N PRO A 52 -4.90 -5.96 -7.23
CA PRO A 52 -3.76 -6.86 -7.19
C PRO A 52 -4.02 -8.18 -7.94
N ALA A 53 -3.06 -8.62 -8.75
CA ALA A 53 -3.10 -9.85 -9.53
C ALA A 53 -2.10 -10.90 -9.04
N VAL A 54 -1.35 -10.60 -7.97
CA VAL A 54 -0.37 -11.52 -7.38
C VAL A 54 -1.09 -12.75 -6.85
N GLU A 55 -0.67 -13.92 -7.31
CA GLU A 55 -1.29 -15.19 -6.91
C GLU A 55 -1.15 -15.43 -5.41
N GLY A 56 -2.23 -15.86 -4.77
CA GLY A 56 -2.27 -16.08 -3.32
C GLY A 56 -2.42 -14.81 -2.48
N PHE A 57 -2.38 -13.62 -3.07
CA PHE A 57 -2.42 -12.35 -2.34
C PHE A 57 -3.70 -12.18 -1.51
N PHE A 58 -4.81 -12.70 -1.98
CA PHE A 58 -6.10 -12.61 -1.31
C PHE A 58 -6.47 -13.83 -0.46
N ASP A 59 -5.66 -14.89 -0.45
CA ASP A 59 -6.03 -16.17 0.19
C ASP A 59 -6.31 -16.05 1.69
N LYS A 60 -5.64 -15.09 2.35
CA LYS A 60 -5.82 -14.81 3.78
C LYS A 60 -6.75 -13.63 4.08
N VAL A 61 -7.25 -12.95 3.05
CA VAL A 61 -8.13 -11.79 3.23
C VAL A 61 -9.50 -12.25 3.65
N LYS A 62 -9.92 -11.84 4.85
CA LYS A 62 -11.24 -12.15 5.39
C LYS A 62 -12.20 -10.98 5.21
N PRO A 63 -13.49 -11.26 4.92
CA PRO A 63 -14.52 -10.23 4.97
C PRO A 63 -14.57 -9.58 6.35
N LEU A 64 -15.03 -8.33 6.42
CA LEU A 64 -15.30 -7.69 7.71
C LEU A 64 -16.30 -8.52 8.53
N SER A 65 -16.01 -8.68 9.82
CA SER A 65 -16.95 -9.30 10.75
C SER A 65 -18.26 -8.49 10.84
N PRO A 66 -19.39 -9.09 11.29
CA PRO A 66 -20.62 -8.35 11.51
C PRO A 66 -20.45 -7.14 12.44
N GLU A 67 -19.59 -7.25 13.45
CA GLU A 67 -19.27 -6.15 14.38
C GLU A 67 -18.55 -5.01 13.63
N LEU A 68 -17.50 -5.30 12.85
CA LEU A 68 -16.77 -4.29 12.09
C LEU A 68 -17.63 -3.64 11.01
N LYS A 69 -18.53 -4.40 10.37
CA LYS A 69 -19.52 -3.85 9.43
C LYS A 69 -20.48 -2.90 10.13
N LYS A 70 -20.93 -3.23 11.34
CA LYS A 70 -21.77 -2.34 12.13
C LYS A 70 -21.03 -1.05 12.49
N ILE A 71 -19.81 -1.14 12.99
CA ILE A 71 -18.97 0.03 13.30
C ILE A 71 -18.81 0.93 12.07
N LEU A 72 -18.55 0.34 10.91
CA LEU A 72 -18.43 1.09 9.65
C LEU A 72 -19.76 1.77 9.27
N ALA A 73 -20.87 1.04 9.32
CA ALA A 73 -22.20 1.58 9.03
C ALA A 73 -22.59 2.74 9.94
N ASP A 74 -22.27 2.65 11.24
CA ASP A 74 -22.50 3.73 12.23
C ASP A 74 -21.57 4.94 11.98
N ALA A 75 -20.40 4.74 11.37
CA ALA A 75 -19.43 5.79 11.11
C ALA A 75 -19.67 6.54 9.78
N ILE A 76 -20.18 5.87 8.75
CA ILE A 76 -20.38 6.46 7.41
C ILE A 76 -21.19 7.76 7.44
N PRO A 77 -22.36 7.84 8.13
CA PRO A 77 -23.17 9.05 8.17
C PRO A 77 -22.48 10.25 8.85
N LYS A 78 -21.48 9.98 9.69
CA LYS A 78 -20.67 11.00 10.39
C LYS A 78 -19.51 11.54 9.53
N ARG A 79 -19.35 11.05 8.31
CA ARG A 79 -18.27 11.44 7.38
C ARG A 79 -18.85 12.06 6.12
N SER A 80 -18.29 13.19 5.70
CA SER A 80 -18.68 13.86 4.47
C SER A 80 -17.85 13.35 3.29
N GLU A 81 -18.50 12.77 2.29
CA GLU A 81 -17.87 12.39 1.03
C GLU A 81 -17.23 13.61 0.32
N ALA A 82 -17.97 14.74 0.26
CA ALA A 82 -17.48 15.95 -0.38
C ALA A 82 -16.21 16.49 0.31
N SER A 83 -16.17 16.45 1.65
CA SER A 83 -15.00 16.87 2.41
C SER A 83 -13.81 15.91 2.20
N ALA A 84 -14.06 14.60 2.11
CA ALA A 84 -13.02 13.63 1.82
C ALA A 84 -12.44 13.81 0.41
N LYS A 85 -13.28 13.97 -0.61
CA LYS A 85 -12.83 14.26 -1.99
C LYS A 85 -12.00 15.54 -2.06
N LYS A 86 -12.44 16.59 -1.36
CA LYS A 86 -11.70 17.86 -1.29
C LYS A 86 -10.33 17.67 -0.62
N ALA A 87 -10.28 17.00 0.52
CA ALA A 87 -9.03 16.76 1.25
C ALA A 87 -8.01 15.93 0.46
N LEU A 88 -8.49 14.97 -0.35
CA LEU A 88 -7.66 14.12 -1.21
C LEU A 88 -7.43 14.70 -2.60
N SER A 89 -7.96 15.89 -2.89
CA SER A 89 -7.90 16.53 -4.23
C SER A 89 -8.35 15.59 -5.36
N THR A 90 -9.35 14.74 -5.08
CA THR A 90 -9.90 13.78 -6.05
C THR A 90 -11.36 14.10 -6.37
N GLN A 91 -11.80 13.72 -7.55
CA GLN A 91 -13.19 13.91 -7.98
C GLN A 91 -13.98 12.60 -7.98
N ARG A 92 -13.30 11.46 -8.08
CA ARG A 92 -13.91 10.13 -8.28
C ARG A 92 -13.24 9.09 -7.38
N TRP A 93 -14.00 8.11 -6.97
CA TRP A 93 -13.47 6.89 -6.35
C TRP A 93 -13.15 5.86 -7.43
N ILE A 94 -12.35 4.85 -7.08
CA ILE A 94 -12.03 3.72 -7.96
C ILE A 94 -13.34 3.11 -8.50
N GLY A 95 -13.40 2.91 -9.83
CA GLY A 95 -14.55 2.30 -10.48
C GLY A 95 -15.87 3.06 -10.35
N ASP A 96 -15.84 4.35 -10.00
CA ASP A 96 -17.03 5.18 -9.72
C ASP A 96 -17.97 4.59 -8.66
N GLU A 97 -17.39 3.80 -7.75
CA GLU A 97 -18.16 3.13 -6.70
C GLU A 97 -18.80 4.12 -5.71
N PRO A 98 -19.94 3.74 -5.09
CA PRO A 98 -20.56 4.53 -4.03
C PRO A 98 -19.64 4.75 -2.84
N TRP A 99 -19.80 5.88 -2.14
CA TRP A 99 -18.99 6.26 -0.96
C TRP A 99 -18.88 5.15 0.09
N ALA A 100 -19.99 4.48 0.42
CA ALA A 100 -19.99 3.39 1.39
C ALA A 100 -19.12 2.21 0.94
N VAL A 101 -19.14 1.87 -0.34
CA VAL A 101 -18.32 0.79 -0.94
C VAL A 101 -16.85 1.18 -0.90
N SER A 102 -16.53 2.43 -1.25
CA SER A 102 -15.17 2.96 -1.17
C SER A 102 -14.61 2.89 0.25
N LEU A 103 -15.41 3.22 1.26
CA LEU A 103 -15.01 3.12 2.65
C LEU A 103 -14.85 1.66 3.13
N GLU A 104 -15.71 0.76 2.69
CA GLU A 104 -15.55 -0.67 3.00
C GLU A 104 -14.27 -1.22 2.37
N ARG A 105 -13.97 -0.86 1.12
CA ARG A 105 -12.71 -1.20 0.45
C ARG A 105 -11.51 -0.68 1.22
N LEU A 106 -11.54 0.59 1.64
CA LEU A 106 -10.45 1.24 2.36
C LEU A 106 -10.05 0.50 3.65
N VAL A 107 -11.02 -0.07 4.36
CA VAL A 107 -10.78 -0.73 5.65
C VAL A 107 -10.61 -2.25 5.55
N SER A 108 -10.84 -2.85 4.37
CA SER A 108 -10.87 -4.31 4.24
C SER A 108 -9.96 -4.89 3.16
N GLN A 109 -9.47 -4.08 2.22
CA GLN A 109 -8.71 -4.60 1.09
C GLN A 109 -7.22 -4.29 1.20
N PRO A 110 -6.34 -5.26 0.90
CA PRO A 110 -4.93 -5.00 0.71
C PRO A 110 -4.70 -4.31 -0.64
N THR A 111 -3.59 -3.59 -0.76
CA THR A 111 -3.27 -2.79 -1.96
C THR A 111 -1.86 -3.01 -2.44
N ILE A 112 -1.61 -2.72 -3.72
CA ILE A 112 -0.28 -2.56 -4.32
C ILE A 112 -0.21 -1.14 -4.87
N ASN A 113 0.85 -0.41 -4.54
CA ASN A 113 1.08 0.95 -5.01
C ASN A 113 2.51 1.12 -5.52
N ILE A 114 2.67 1.87 -6.60
CA ILE A 114 3.98 2.33 -7.07
C ILE A 114 4.25 3.69 -6.44
N GLU A 115 5.20 3.75 -5.49
CA GLU A 115 5.64 4.99 -4.85
C GLU A 115 6.60 5.79 -5.73
N GLY A 116 7.38 5.09 -6.53
CA GLY A 116 8.35 5.70 -7.41
C GLY A 116 8.77 4.78 -8.54
N LEU A 117 9.06 5.37 -9.70
CA LEU A 117 9.56 4.67 -10.87
C LEU A 117 10.72 5.48 -11.45
N VAL A 118 11.91 4.91 -11.44
CA VAL A 118 13.14 5.59 -11.84
C VAL A 118 13.91 4.73 -12.83
N GLY A 119 14.28 5.34 -13.96
CA GLY A 119 15.10 4.69 -14.97
C GLY A 119 15.49 5.68 -16.05
N GLY A 120 16.79 5.75 -16.37
CA GLY A 120 17.30 6.70 -17.35
C GLY A 120 17.37 8.13 -16.84
N TYR A 121 17.16 9.09 -17.74
CA TYR A 121 17.26 10.51 -17.47
C TYR A 121 15.95 11.08 -16.93
N THR A 122 16.03 11.78 -15.81
CA THR A 122 14.86 12.38 -15.13
C THR A 122 14.96 13.91 -14.98
N GLY A 123 15.99 14.53 -15.58
CA GLY A 123 16.18 15.99 -15.58
C GLY A 123 15.31 16.72 -16.62
N PRO A 124 15.39 18.05 -16.68
CA PRO A 124 14.66 18.84 -17.68
C PRO A 124 15.06 18.49 -19.12
N GLY A 125 14.09 18.55 -20.04
CA GLY A 125 14.29 18.22 -21.44
C GLY A 125 14.47 16.74 -21.72
N GLY A 126 15.01 16.40 -22.88
CA GLY A 126 15.25 15.01 -23.31
C GLY A 126 16.73 14.64 -23.29
N LYS A 127 17.03 13.37 -23.06
CA LYS A 127 18.34 12.76 -23.27
C LYS A 127 18.16 11.43 -23.97
N THR A 128 18.80 11.25 -25.11
CA THR A 128 18.66 10.06 -25.95
C THR A 128 19.44 8.87 -25.36
N ILE A 129 18.94 8.32 -24.27
CA ILE A 129 19.57 7.27 -23.48
C ILE A 129 18.70 6.03 -23.43
N LEU A 130 19.31 4.85 -23.51
CA LEU A 130 18.74 3.57 -23.11
C LEU A 130 19.42 3.16 -21.80
N PRO A 131 18.70 3.19 -20.67
CA PRO A 131 19.28 2.95 -19.36
C PRO A 131 19.63 1.48 -19.17
N HIS A 132 20.74 1.22 -18.50
CA HIS A 132 21.16 -0.13 -18.13
C HIS A 132 20.39 -0.69 -16.92
N ARG A 133 19.69 0.16 -16.18
CA ARG A 133 18.98 -0.19 -14.94
C ARG A 133 17.73 0.66 -14.78
N ALA A 134 16.68 0.06 -14.23
CA ALA A 134 15.48 0.75 -13.78
C ALA A 134 14.99 0.16 -12.45
N VAL A 135 14.35 0.99 -11.63
CA VAL A 135 13.90 0.64 -10.27
C VAL A 135 12.47 1.10 -10.09
N ALA A 136 11.63 0.24 -9.54
CA ALA A 136 10.34 0.61 -8.98
C ALA A 136 10.39 0.48 -7.46
N LYS A 137 9.84 1.47 -6.76
CA LYS A 137 9.56 1.41 -5.33
C LYS A 137 8.09 1.08 -5.17
N ILE A 138 7.81 0.04 -4.41
CA ILE A 138 6.47 -0.51 -4.24
C ILE A 138 6.15 -0.55 -2.77
N ASP A 139 4.97 -0.05 -2.39
CA ASP A 139 4.36 -0.36 -1.11
C ASP A 139 3.13 -1.26 -1.29
N MET A 140 2.93 -2.16 -0.35
CA MET A 140 1.75 -3.02 -0.30
C MET A 140 1.14 -2.90 1.09
N ARG A 141 -0.12 -2.46 1.16
CA ARG A 141 -0.86 -2.41 2.42
C ARG A 141 -1.47 -3.76 2.71
N LEU A 142 -1.26 -4.22 3.94
CA LEU A 142 -1.66 -5.54 4.39
C LEU A 142 -2.83 -5.44 5.36
N VAL A 143 -3.76 -6.39 5.25
CA VAL A 143 -4.87 -6.56 6.18
C VAL A 143 -4.56 -7.71 7.17
N PRO A 144 -5.32 -7.87 8.27
CA PRO A 144 -5.10 -8.96 9.22
C PRO A 144 -4.96 -10.34 8.56
N ASP A 145 -4.17 -11.19 9.19
CA ASP A 145 -3.78 -12.55 8.73
C ASP A 145 -2.76 -12.59 7.56
N MET A 146 -2.43 -11.47 6.93
CA MET A 146 -1.29 -11.36 6.02
C MET A 146 0.00 -11.07 6.80
N THR A 147 1.16 -11.38 6.20
CA THR A 147 2.46 -10.98 6.75
C THR A 147 3.32 -10.32 5.68
N ALA A 148 4.19 -9.40 6.10
CA ALA A 148 5.11 -8.71 5.19
C ALA A 148 6.06 -9.70 4.49
N LYS A 149 6.58 -10.69 5.24
CA LYS A 149 7.49 -11.71 4.71
C LYS A 149 6.81 -12.61 3.66
N GLU A 150 5.61 -13.12 3.96
CA GLU A 150 4.88 -13.96 2.99
C GLU A 150 4.51 -13.18 1.73
N THR A 151 4.07 -11.94 1.90
CA THR A 151 3.72 -11.06 0.76
C THR A 151 4.92 -10.84 -0.16
N LEU A 152 6.11 -10.59 0.39
CA LEU A 152 7.34 -10.49 -0.39
C LEU A 152 7.60 -11.75 -1.22
N GLU A 153 7.45 -12.93 -0.59
CA GLU A 153 7.67 -14.21 -1.27
C GLU A 153 6.60 -14.50 -2.34
N LEU A 154 5.34 -14.06 -2.14
CA LEU A 154 4.30 -14.13 -3.16
C LEU A 154 4.65 -13.29 -4.40
N VAL A 155 5.17 -12.06 -4.21
CA VAL A 155 5.61 -11.20 -5.32
C VAL A 155 6.75 -11.86 -6.10
N LYS A 156 7.77 -12.39 -5.41
CA LYS A 156 8.90 -13.09 -6.06
C LYS A 156 8.43 -14.29 -6.88
N LYS A 157 7.56 -15.13 -6.30
CA LYS A 157 7.00 -16.31 -6.98
C LYS A 157 6.16 -15.90 -8.19
N HIS A 158 5.33 -14.87 -8.05
CA HIS A 158 4.50 -14.37 -9.13
C HIS A 158 5.35 -13.87 -10.30
N LEU A 159 6.35 -13.02 -10.04
CA LEU A 159 7.25 -12.53 -11.09
C LEU A 159 7.99 -13.68 -11.77
N ALA A 160 8.52 -14.63 -11.01
CA ALA A 160 9.20 -15.79 -11.58
C ALA A 160 8.27 -16.63 -12.47
N LYS A 161 7.03 -16.88 -12.03
CA LYS A 161 6.02 -17.62 -12.81
C LYS A 161 5.66 -16.93 -14.12
N HIS A 162 5.65 -15.61 -14.13
CA HIS A 162 5.38 -14.80 -15.32
C HIS A 162 6.62 -14.54 -16.20
N GLY A 163 7.74 -15.24 -15.91
CA GLY A 163 8.96 -15.16 -16.71
C GLY A 163 9.87 -13.97 -16.37
N PHE A 164 9.72 -13.38 -15.17
CA PHE A 164 10.49 -12.24 -14.67
C PHE A 164 11.38 -12.59 -13.47
N SER A 165 11.95 -13.79 -13.45
CA SER A 165 12.85 -14.24 -12.37
C SER A 165 14.17 -13.47 -12.28
N ASP A 166 14.51 -12.71 -13.32
CA ASP A 166 15.67 -11.82 -13.39
C ASP A 166 15.47 -10.50 -12.66
N LEU A 167 14.21 -10.11 -12.37
CA LEU A 167 13.91 -8.94 -11.55
C LEU A 167 14.30 -9.19 -10.10
N GLU A 168 15.14 -8.31 -9.56
CA GLU A 168 15.52 -8.37 -8.15
C GLU A 168 14.43 -7.74 -7.30
N VAL A 169 13.97 -8.46 -6.28
CA VAL A 169 12.95 -7.97 -5.34
C VAL A 169 13.57 -7.90 -3.96
N ASN A 170 13.83 -6.68 -3.50
CA ASN A 170 14.51 -6.37 -2.26
C ASN A 170 13.57 -5.68 -1.29
N MET A 171 13.31 -6.29 -0.12
CA MET A 171 12.54 -5.65 0.94
C MET A 171 13.33 -4.47 1.51
N THR A 172 12.71 -3.30 1.57
CA THR A 172 13.30 -2.09 2.14
C THR A 172 12.73 -1.73 3.50
N GLY A 173 11.53 -2.20 3.81
CA GLY A 173 10.86 -1.98 5.08
C GLY A 173 9.59 -2.81 5.21
N GLY A 174 9.00 -2.79 6.40
CA GLY A 174 7.69 -3.39 6.60
C GLY A 174 7.50 -4.00 7.99
N TYR A 175 6.24 -4.20 8.32
CA TYR A 175 5.78 -4.88 9.53
C TYR A 175 4.38 -5.43 9.33
N ASP A 176 4.06 -6.46 10.09
CA ASP A 176 2.79 -7.17 10.00
C ASP A 176 1.62 -6.30 10.50
N PRO A 177 0.38 -6.59 10.04
CA PRO A 177 -0.82 -5.94 10.53
C PRO A 177 -1.00 -6.12 12.04
N THR A 178 -1.68 -5.16 12.63
CA THR A 178 -2.19 -5.24 14.01
C THR A 178 -3.68 -4.97 14.03
N GLU A 179 -4.40 -5.70 14.88
CA GLU A 179 -5.83 -5.49 15.13
C GLU A 179 -6.11 -5.68 16.62
N THR A 180 -6.89 -4.77 17.18
CA THR A 180 -7.38 -4.88 18.56
C THR A 180 -8.90 -4.98 18.52
N PRO A 181 -9.52 -6.00 19.16
CA PRO A 181 -10.97 -6.13 19.20
C PRO A 181 -11.65 -4.88 19.77
N ALA A 182 -12.72 -4.43 19.12
CA ALA A 182 -13.44 -3.20 19.52
C ALA A 182 -14.06 -3.32 20.93
N ASP A 183 -14.34 -4.51 21.38
CA ASP A 183 -14.86 -4.82 22.72
C ASP A 183 -13.80 -4.99 23.80
N SER A 184 -12.50 -4.83 23.45
CA SER A 184 -11.40 -4.93 24.41
C SER A 184 -11.53 -3.89 25.54
N LYS A 185 -10.95 -4.21 26.70
CA LYS A 185 -10.94 -3.30 27.85
C LYS A 185 -10.30 -1.96 27.52
N LEU A 186 -9.22 -1.96 26.71
CA LEU A 186 -8.53 -0.76 26.27
C LEU A 186 -9.47 0.15 25.45
N ILE A 187 -10.11 -0.38 24.41
CA ILE A 187 -10.99 0.41 23.56
C ILE A 187 -12.19 0.94 24.33
N LYS A 188 -12.78 0.13 25.21
CA LYS A 188 -13.86 0.58 26.11
C LYS A 188 -13.43 1.73 27.03
N ALA A 189 -12.22 1.63 27.61
CA ALA A 189 -11.67 2.70 28.45
C ALA A 189 -11.43 3.99 27.65
N MET A 190 -10.85 3.89 26.47
CA MET A 190 -10.63 5.04 25.57
C MET A 190 -11.94 5.74 25.22
N LEU A 191 -12.96 4.99 24.82
CA LEU A 191 -14.29 5.54 24.51
C LEU A 191 -14.96 6.18 25.74
N ALA A 192 -14.84 5.56 26.92
CA ALA A 192 -15.36 6.12 28.16
C ALA A 192 -14.67 7.45 28.53
N THR A 193 -13.35 7.54 28.37
CA THR A 193 -12.59 8.77 28.64
C THR A 193 -13.05 9.92 27.73
N TYR A 194 -13.24 9.68 26.44
CA TYR A 194 -13.75 10.70 25.53
C TYR A 194 -15.16 11.17 25.93
N ARG A 195 -16.05 10.24 26.27
CA ARG A 195 -17.43 10.57 26.68
C ARG A 195 -17.46 11.34 27.99
N GLN A 196 -16.60 11.01 28.95
CA GLN A 196 -16.44 11.76 30.22
C GLN A 196 -15.96 13.20 29.95
N ALA A 197 -15.17 13.42 28.92
CA ALA A 197 -14.75 14.73 28.46
C ALA A 197 -15.83 15.47 27.62
N GLY A 198 -17.02 14.93 27.49
CA GLY A 198 -18.11 15.54 26.70
C GLY A 198 -17.97 15.37 25.20
N LEU A 199 -17.09 14.49 24.74
CA LEU A 199 -16.86 14.26 23.32
C LEU A 199 -17.67 13.04 22.81
N ASP A 200 -18.10 13.09 21.54
CA ASP A 200 -18.70 11.96 20.84
C ASP A 200 -17.64 11.29 19.93
N PRO A 201 -16.90 10.29 20.43
CA PRO A 201 -15.83 9.66 19.68
C PRO A 201 -16.37 8.84 18.50
N LEU A 202 -15.75 9.00 17.34
CA LEU A 202 -15.99 8.12 16.21
C LEU A 202 -15.06 6.91 16.30
N LEU A 203 -15.66 5.72 16.52
CA LEU A 203 -14.93 4.47 16.38
C LEU A 203 -14.82 4.12 14.90
N TRP A 204 -13.59 3.81 14.46
CA TRP A 204 -13.30 3.43 13.09
C TRP A 204 -12.74 1.99 13.06
N PRO A 205 -13.21 1.10 12.15
CA PRO A 205 -12.90 -0.32 12.25
C PRO A 205 -11.42 -0.64 12.01
N ARG A 206 -10.79 0.01 11.02
CA ARG A 206 -9.37 -0.18 10.67
C ARG A 206 -8.84 1.07 9.98
N LEU A 207 -7.62 1.47 10.27
CA LEU A 207 -6.91 2.50 9.53
C LEU A 207 -6.22 1.89 8.31
N ALA A 208 -6.31 2.57 7.16
CA ALA A 208 -5.53 2.22 5.97
C ALA A 208 -4.04 2.55 6.13
N GLY A 209 -3.72 3.60 6.91
CA GLY A 209 -2.36 3.92 7.32
C GLY A 209 -1.82 2.86 8.29
N SER A 210 -0.53 2.59 8.20
CA SER A 210 0.15 1.61 9.05
C SER A 210 0.95 2.28 10.16
N TRP A 211 1.02 1.62 11.31
CA TRP A 211 1.89 1.95 12.41
C TRP A 211 2.44 0.65 13.03
N PRO A 212 3.62 0.65 13.67
CA PRO A 212 4.25 -0.57 14.15
C PRO A 212 3.57 -1.16 15.40
N GLY A 213 2.25 -1.15 15.45
CA GLY A 213 1.44 -1.65 16.58
C GLY A 213 1.63 -3.13 16.85
N VAL A 214 2.08 -3.89 15.86
CA VAL A 214 2.43 -5.31 16.01
C VAL A 214 3.49 -5.52 17.10
N THR A 215 4.34 -4.54 17.37
CA THR A 215 5.31 -4.58 18.48
C THR A 215 4.62 -4.81 19.84
N PHE A 216 3.40 -4.33 20.01
CA PHE A 216 2.61 -4.50 21.22
C PHE A 216 1.67 -5.70 21.11
N THR A 217 1.01 -5.87 19.97
CA THR A 217 -0.03 -6.89 19.79
C THR A 217 0.52 -8.26 19.43
N GLY A 218 1.74 -8.33 18.92
CA GLY A 218 2.45 -9.58 18.62
C GLY A 218 3.13 -10.19 19.84
N ALA A 219 3.62 -11.43 19.66
CA ALA A 219 4.42 -12.10 20.67
C ALA A 219 5.74 -11.35 20.91
N PRO A 220 6.27 -11.32 22.15
CA PRO A 220 5.76 -12.00 23.35
C PRO A 220 4.70 -11.20 24.13
N LEU A 221 4.46 -9.93 23.78
CA LEU A 221 3.64 -9.03 24.57
C LEU A 221 2.13 -9.37 24.50
N ASN A 222 1.62 -9.65 23.32
CA ASN A 222 0.21 -9.98 23.06
C ASN A 222 -0.78 -9.02 23.76
N MET A 223 -0.47 -7.72 23.76
CA MET A 223 -1.24 -6.68 24.42
C MET A 223 -2.25 -6.05 23.47
N ALA A 224 -3.37 -5.58 23.97
CA ALA A 224 -4.23 -4.68 23.22
C ALA A 224 -3.50 -3.35 22.97
N ALA A 225 -3.58 -2.81 21.76
CA ALA A 225 -3.02 -1.54 21.41
C ALA A 225 -4.01 -0.72 20.57
N GLY A 226 -3.99 0.60 20.73
CA GLY A 226 -4.88 1.50 20.00
C GLY A 226 -4.31 2.92 19.97
N GLN A 227 -4.73 3.71 18.99
CA GLN A 227 -4.38 5.11 18.91
C GLN A 227 -5.40 5.94 19.69
N PHE A 228 -4.92 6.86 20.49
CA PHE A 228 -5.71 7.72 21.36
C PHE A 228 -5.10 9.12 21.38
N GLY A 229 -5.93 10.14 21.18
CA GLY A 229 -5.47 11.54 21.20
C GLY A 229 -6.54 12.51 20.72
N LEU A 230 -6.31 13.80 20.94
CA LEU A 230 -7.18 14.90 20.55
C LEU A 230 -6.60 15.72 19.39
N GLY A 231 -5.42 15.34 18.91
CA GLY A 231 -4.75 16.01 17.79
C GLY A 231 -5.55 15.92 16.48
N MET A 232 -5.46 16.93 15.69
CA MET A 232 -6.00 16.98 14.33
C MET A 232 -4.90 17.34 13.35
N GLY A 233 -4.82 16.58 12.25
CA GLY A 233 -3.85 16.84 11.19
C GLY A 233 -4.35 16.31 9.86
N ALA A 234 -3.73 16.77 8.79
CA ALA A 234 -4.01 16.28 7.43
C ALA A 234 -2.79 16.46 6.52
N GLY A 235 -2.83 15.81 5.36
CA GLY A 235 -1.81 15.94 4.34
C GLY A 235 -0.55 15.11 4.60
N ALA A 236 -0.63 14.03 5.38
CA ALA A 236 0.51 13.17 5.64
C ALA A 236 1.26 12.78 4.35
N HIS A 237 2.58 13.02 4.31
CA HIS A 237 3.48 12.82 3.17
C HIS A 237 3.14 13.65 1.93
N ALA A 238 2.31 14.70 2.05
CA ALA A 238 1.96 15.62 0.98
C ALA A 238 2.46 17.05 1.27
N PRO A 239 2.54 17.92 0.24
CA PRO A 239 2.78 19.35 0.48
C PRO A 239 1.73 19.92 1.46
N ASP A 240 2.18 20.86 2.29
CA ASP A 240 1.33 21.53 3.29
C ASP A 240 0.75 20.59 4.37
N GLU A 241 1.44 19.49 4.67
CA GLU A 241 1.11 18.66 5.83
C GLU A 241 1.06 19.53 7.09
N PHE A 242 0.00 19.39 7.87
CA PHE A 242 -0.16 20.12 9.12
C PHE A 242 -0.66 19.26 10.26
N TRP A 243 -0.35 19.69 11.47
CA TRP A 243 -0.87 19.13 12.70
C TRP A 243 -1.17 20.26 13.70
N LEU A 244 -2.32 20.17 14.40
CA LEU A 244 -2.82 21.11 15.40
C LEU A 244 -2.91 20.44 16.76
#